data_4efae8ae4fef22f26ba47c89cbc5c5c5
#
_entry.id   4efae8ae4fef22f26ba47c89cbc5c5c5
#
_cell.length_a   1.000
_cell.length_b   1.000
_cell.length_c   1.000
_cell.angle_alpha   90.00
_cell.angle_beta   90.00
_cell.angle_gamma   90.00
#
_symmetry.space_group_name_H-M   'P 1'
#
loop_
_entity.id
_entity.type
_entity.pdbx_description
1 polymer ?
#
loop_
_entity_poly.entity_id
_entity_poly.type
_entity_poly.pdbx_seq_one_letter_code
_entity_poly.pdbx_strand_id
1 'polypeptide(L)'
;MTDQQRIARWMGWTQDAARPEYWYTRDDPEHEGEPRRLPDLETPLGCAEWVELIKAELRRRNYSTRLNLTKLIATCALYDDGYVVAGGRELTELAALTAAVLALMEVEG
;
A
#
# COMPACT_ATOMS: atom_id res chain seq x y z
N MET A 1 7.62 0.81 13.76
CA MET A 1 7.29 0.31 12.39
C MET A 1 6.69 1.46 11.60
N THR A 2 7.17 1.69 10.39
CA THR A 2 6.65 2.74 9.52
C THR A 2 5.31 2.33 8.90
N ASP A 3 4.58 3.30 8.37
CA ASP A 3 3.33 3.01 7.65
C ASP A 3 3.59 2.14 6.43
N GLN A 4 4.70 2.37 5.72
CA GLN A 4 5.09 1.55 4.57
C GLN A 4 5.31 0.09 4.99
N GLN A 5 5.99 -0.15 6.10
CA GLN A 5 6.22 -1.50 6.61
C GLN A 5 4.91 -2.17 7.04
N ARG A 6 4.01 -1.42 7.68
CA ARG A 6 2.69 -1.94 8.06
C ARG A 6 1.89 -2.36 6.83
N ILE A 7 1.91 -1.55 5.78
CA ILE A 7 1.23 -1.85 4.52
C ILE A 7 1.88 -3.06 3.83
N ALA A 8 3.21 -3.16 3.85
CA ALA A 8 3.90 -4.32 3.28
C ALA A 8 3.44 -5.63 3.95
N ARG A 9 3.32 -5.62 5.28
CA ARG A 9 2.80 -6.78 6.01
C ARG A 9 1.34 -7.08 5.66
N TRP A 10 0.54 -6.05 5.51
CA TRP A 10 -0.85 -6.20 5.07
C TRP A 10 -0.93 -6.83 3.69
N MET A 11 0.02 -6.51 2.79
CA MET A 11 0.10 -7.13 1.48
C MET A 11 0.60 -8.59 1.51
N GLY A 12 0.92 -9.11 2.68
CA GLY A 12 1.44 -10.46 2.84
C GLY A 12 2.94 -10.59 2.65
N TRP A 13 3.67 -9.49 2.61
CA TRP A 13 5.12 -9.50 2.53
C TRP A 13 5.72 -9.86 3.89
N THR A 14 6.86 -10.55 3.86
CA THR A 14 7.55 -11.00 5.07
C THR A 14 8.94 -10.38 5.13
N GLN A 15 9.25 -9.78 6.28
CA GLN A 15 10.56 -9.18 6.53
C GLN A 15 11.61 -10.26 6.79
N ASP A 16 12.81 -10.10 6.23
CA ASP A 16 13.95 -11.00 6.51
C ASP A 16 14.42 -10.77 7.94
N ALA A 17 14.46 -11.83 8.73
CA ALA A 17 14.84 -11.75 10.15
C ALA A 17 16.30 -11.30 10.33
N ALA A 18 17.21 -11.72 9.44
CA ALA A 18 18.62 -11.37 9.53
C ALA A 18 18.94 -9.99 8.93
N ARG A 19 18.14 -9.54 7.98
CA ARG A 19 18.32 -8.27 7.27
C ARG A 19 16.99 -7.52 7.23
N PRO A 20 16.65 -6.75 8.25
CA PRO A 20 15.32 -6.11 8.38
C PRO A 20 14.95 -5.17 7.24
N GLU A 21 15.92 -4.67 6.48
CA GLU A 21 15.69 -3.81 5.31
C GLU A 21 15.24 -4.59 4.07
N TYR A 22 15.31 -5.92 4.08
CA TYR A 22 14.92 -6.77 2.96
C TYR A 22 13.60 -7.50 3.25
N TRP A 23 12.81 -7.66 2.20
CA TRP A 23 11.47 -8.22 2.27
C TRP A 23 11.26 -9.26 1.18
N TYR A 24 10.51 -10.31 1.52
CA TYR A 24 10.03 -11.30 0.57
C TYR A 24 8.57 -10.98 0.25
N THR A 25 8.21 -11.03 -1.04
CA THR A 25 6.84 -10.78 -1.47
C THR A 25 5.93 -11.94 -1.10
N ARG A 26 4.62 -11.75 -1.16
CA ARG A 26 3.65 -12.82 -0.89
C ARG A 26 3.81 -14.00 -1.83
N ASP A 27 4.30 -13.77 -3.06
CA ASP A 27 4.48 -14.83 -4.05
C ASP A 27 5.69 -15.74 -3.74
N ASP A 28 6.45 -15.40 -2.72
CA ASP A 28 7.62 -16.16 -2.27
C ASP A 28 7.51 -16.52 -0.77
N PRO A 29 6.48 -17.31 -0.39
CA PRO A 29 6.24 -17.62 1.03
C PRO A 29 7.34 -18.47 1.66
N GLU A 30 8.13 -19.19 0.87
CA GLU A 30 9.19 -20.06 1.36
C GLU A 30 10.55 -19.36 1.37
N HIS A 31 10.61 -18.09 0.98
CA HIS A 31 11.83 -17.28 0.96
C HIS A 31 12.94 -17.89 0.08
N GLU A 32 12.56 -18.51 -1.03
CA GLU A 32 13.49 -19.14 -1.96
C GLU A 32 14.06 -18.17 -2.99
N GLY A 33 13.33 -17.07 -3.26
CA GLY A 33 13.77 -16.03 -4.18
C GLY A 33 14.66 -15.00 -3.49
N GLU A 34 15.08 -14.00 -4.25
CA GLU A 34 15.86 -12.90 -3.69
C GLU A 34 14.94 -11.91 -2.97
N PRO A 35 15.29 -11.51 -1.74
CA PRO A 35 14.55 -10.46 -1.06
C PRO A 35 14.83 -9.12 -1.72
N ARG A 36 13.94 -8.16 -1.50
CA ARG A 36 14.06 -6.81 -2.03
C ARG A 36 13.82 -5.78 -0.96
N ARG A 37 14.34 -4.60 -1.17
CA ARG A 37 14.00 -3.45 -0.33
C ARG A 37 12.63 -2.91 -0.72
N LEU A 38 11.93 -2.29 0.22
CA LEU A 38 10.74 -1.54 -0.10
C LEU A 38 11.08 -0.37 -1.01
N PRO A 39 10.18 0.05 -1.91
CA PRO A 39 10.43 1.21 -2.77
C PRO A 39 10.80 2.45 -1.96
N ASP A 40 11.75 3.23 -2.48
CA ASP A 40 12.20 4.46 -1.85
C ASP A 40 11.18 5.58 -2.08
N LEU A 41 10.45 5.94 -1.04
CA LEU A 41 9.40 6.96 -1.11
C LEU A 41 9.94 8.38 -1.21
N GLU A 42 11.25 8.57 -1.13
CA GLU A 42 11.88 9.86 -1.37
C GLU A 42 12.16 10.11 -2.86
N THR A 43 11.94 9.10 -3.70
CA THR A 43 12.10 9.22 -5.15
C THR A 43 10.76 9.12 -5.88
N PRO A 44 10.57 9.83 -7.01
CA PRO A 44 9.35 9.70 -7.80
C PRO A 44 9.09 8.29 -8.32
N LEU A 45 10.13 7.57 -8.73
CA LEU A 45 10.02 6.19 -9.21
C LEU A 45 9.59 5.25 -8.09
N GLY A 46 10.16 5.39 -6.90
CA GLY A 46 9.79 4.59 -5.74
C GLY A 46 8.35 4.85 -5.32
N CYS A 47 7.91 6.11 -5.32
CA CYS A 47 6.52 6.46 -5.04
C CYS A 47 5.56 5.81 -6.04
N ALA A 48 5.86 5.91 -7.33
CA ALA A 48 5.03 5.34 -8.38
C ALA A 48 4.95 3.81 -8.26
N GLU A 49 6.08 3.17 -8.02
CA GLU A 49 6.12 1.71 -7.81
C GLU A 49 5.27 1.30 -6.61
N TRP A 50 5.40 2.01 -5.49
CA TRP A 50 4.67 1.70 -4.28
C TRP A 50 3.15 1.86 -4.46
N VAL A 51 2.72 2.92 -5.14
CA VAL A 51 1.31 3.14 -5.47
C VAL A 51 0.77 1.99 -6.30
N GLU A 52 1.51 1.54 -7.32
CA GLU A 52 1.06 0.43 -8.18
C GLU A 52 0.98 -0.89 -7.41
N LEU A 53 1.92 -1.16 -6.50
CA LEU A 53 1.90 -2.35 -5.66
C LEU A 53 0.66 -2.35 -4.74
N ILE A 54 0.34 -1.22 -4.13
CA ILE A 54 -0.85 -1.09 -3.27
C ILE A 54 -2.12 -1.30 -4.10
N LYS A 55 -2.22 -0.66 -5.27
CA LYS A 55 -3.38 -0.81 -6.15
C LYS A 55 -3.58 -2.26 -6.59
N ALA A 56 -2.48 -2.97 -6.90
CA ALA A 56 -2.55 -4.38 -7.27
C ALA A 56 -3.11 -5.24 -6.13
N GLU A 57 -2.69 -4.97 -4.90
CA GLU A 57 -3.21 -5.68 -3.74
C GLU A 57 -4.69 -5.39 -3.51
N LEU A 58 -5.11 -4.13 -3.66
CA LEU A 58 -6.51 -3.75 -3.54
C LEU A 58 -7.38 -4.47 -4.58
N ARG A 59 -6.92 -4.53 -5.84
CA ARG A 59 -7.61 -5.27 -6.90
C ARG A 59 -7.73 -6.76 -6.57
N ARG A 60 -6.66 -7.35 -6.05
CA ARG A 60 -6.66 -8.75 -5.64
C ARG A 60 -7.70 -9.03 -4.55
N ARG A 61 -7.92 -8.06 -3.67
CA ARG A 61 -8.91 -8.16 -2.59
C ARG A 61 -10.31 -7.72 -3.02
N ASN A 62 -10.50 -7.42 -4.32
CA ASN A 62 -11.76 -6.97 -4.91
C ASN A 62 -12.22 -5.58 -4.42
N TYR A 63 -11.28 -4.73 -4.03
CA TYR A 63 -11.58 -3.33 -3.74
C TYR A 63 -11.37 -2.48 -5.00
N SER A 64 -12.26 -1.53 -5.21
CA SER A 64 -12.09 -0.51 -6.23
C SER A 64 -11.52 0.75 -5.59
N THR A 65 -10.68 1.47 -6.34
CA THR A 65 -10.02 2.67 -5.86
C THR A 65 -10.44 3.87 -6.70
N ARG A 66 -10.80 4.97 -6.06
CA ARG A 66 -11.02 6.24 -6.75
C ARG A 66 -10.08 7.29 -6.15
N LEU A 67 -9.19 7.82 -6.98
CA LEU A 67 -8.28 8.90 -6.62
C LEU A 67 -8.71 10.17 -7.34
N ASN A 68 -8.88 11.25 -6.61
CA ASN A 68 -9.17 12.56 -7.15
C ASN A 68 -8.09 13.54 -6.74
N LEU A 69 -7.59 14.31 -7.71
CA LEU A 69 -6.62 15.37 -7.48
C LEU A 69 -7.26 16.72 -7.74
N THR A 70 -7.11 17.62 -6.80
CA THR A 70 -7.35 19.05 -7.01
C THR A 70 -6.02 19.78 -6.86
N LYS A 71 -5.99 21.10 -7.08
CA LYS A 71 -4.76 21.88 -6.95
C LYS A 71 -4.15 21.84 -5.55
N LEU A 72 -4.94 21.53 -4.52
CA LEU A 72 -4.54 21.62 -3.12
C LEU A 72 -4.62 20.30 -2.37
N ILE A 73 -5.45 19.35 -2.81
CA ILE A 73 -5.79 18.16 -2.03
C ILE A 73 -5.98 16.96 -2.94
N ALA A 74 -5.43 15.83 -2.51
CA ALA A 74 -5.71 14.52 -3.08
C ALA A 74 -6.69 13.79 -2.16
N THR A 75 -7.68 13.13 -2.74
CA THR A 75 -8.60 12.25 -2.01
C THR A 75 -8.56 10.86 -2.60
N CYS A 76 -8.67 9.86 -1.74
CA CYS A 76 -8.74 8.46 -2.14
C CYS A 76 -9.96 7.84 -1.47
N ALA A 77 -10.79 7.15 -2.23
CA ALA A 77 -11.88 6.36 -1.67
C ALA A 77 -11.72 4.91 -2.12
N LEU A 78 -11.94 3.99 -1.19
CA LEU A 78 -11.89 2.56 -1.43
C LEU A 78 -13.31 2.00 -1.33
N TYR A 79 -13.70 1.21 -2.33
CA TYR A 79 -15.05 0.68 -2.45
C TYR A 79 -15.03 -0.85 -2.41
N ASP A 80 -15.99 -1.42 -1.70
CA ASP A 80 -16.30 -2.84 -1.74
C ASP A 80 -17.75 -2.97 -2.21
N ASP A 81 -17.93 -3.62 -3.37
CA ASP A 81 -19.24 -3.84 -3.99
C ASP A 81 -20.07 -2.54 -4.13
N GLY A 82 -19.39 -1.46 -4.51
CA GLY A 82 -20.02 -0.15 -4.72
C GLY A 82 -20.19 0.72 -3.48
N TYR A 83 -19.83 0.22 -2.30
CA TYR A 83 -19.91 0.97 -1.05
C TYR A 83 -18.55 1.44 -0.58
N VAL A 84 -18.45 2.67 -0.11
CA VAL A 84 -17.21 3.21 0.46
C VAL A 84 -16.92 2.51 1.78
N VAL A 85 -15.75 1.88 1.90
CA VAL A 85 -15.32 1.19 3.12
C VAL A 85 -14.19 1.90 3.83
N ALA A 86 -13.41 2.72 3.12
CA ALA A 86 -12.34 3.51 3.71
C ALA A 86 -12.01 4.69 2.80
N GLY A 87 -11.35 5.70 3.34
CA GLY A 87 -10.93 6.86 2.56
C GLY A 87 -9.80 7.61 3.22
N GLY A 88 -9.12 8.42 2.43
CA GLY A 88 -8.05 9.30 2.87
C GLY A 88 -8.07 10.62 2.14
N ARG A 89 -7.61 11.66 2.80
CA ARG A 89 -7.53 13.02 2.25
C ARG A 89 -6.22 13.64 2.70
N GLU A 90 -5.34 13.89 1.75
CA GLU A 90 -3.99 14.35 2.03
C GLU A 90 -3.50 15.31 0.92
N LEU A 91 -2.26 15.76 1.04
CA LEU A 91 -1.68 16.69 0.06
C LEU A 91 -1.19 16.02 -1.21
N THR A 92 -0.95 14.70 -1.19
CA THR A 92 -0.45 13.94 -2.34
C THR A 92 -1.27 12.68 -2.54
N GLU A 93 -1.22 12.12 -3.77
CA GLU A 93 -1.89 10.84 -4.06
C GLU A 93 -1.37 9.71 -3.18
N LEU A 94 -0.05 9.62 -3.01
CA LEU A 94 0.55 8.57 -2.19
C LEU A 94 0.06 8.67 -0.75
N ALA A 95 0.07 9.87 -0.17
CA ALA A 95 -0.38 10.07 1.20
C ALA A 95 -1.87 9.77 1.37
N ALA A 96 -2.70 10.18 0.41
CA ALA A 96 -4.14 9.89 0.43
C ALA A 96 -4.41 8.39 0.33
N LEU A 97 -3.73 7.70 -0.58
CA LEU A 97 -3.85 6.25 -0.73
C LEU A 97 -3.36 5.54 0.53
N THR A 98 -2.24 5.96 1.09
CA THR A 98 -1.70 5.40 2.34
C THR A 98 -2.70 5.55 3.48
N ALA A 99 -3.27 6.73 3.66
CA ALA A 99 -4.27 6.98 4.70
C ALA A 99 -5.51 6.09 4.50
N ALA A 100 -5.97 5.95 3.26
CA ALA A 100 -7.11 5.09 2.95
C ALA A 100 -6.85 3.62 3.26
N VAL A 101 -5.67 3.12 2.91
CA VAL A 101 -5.28 1.72 3.19
C VAL A 101 -5.14 1.47 4.69
N LEU A 102 -4.54 2.40 5.43
CA LEU A 102 -4.43 2.28 6.88
C LEU A 102 -5.81 2.24 7.54
N ALA A 103 -6.74 3.06 7.07
CA ALA A 103 -8.13 3.03 7.55
C ALA A 103 -8.81 1.69 7.21
N LEU A 104 -8.57 1.17 6.01
CA LEU A 104 -9.10 -0.14 5.59
C LEU A 104 -8.58 -1.26 6.48
N MET A 105 -7.28 -1.23 6.82
CA MET A 105 -6.67 -2.22 7.70
C MET A 105 -7.35 -2.26 9.07
N GLU A 106 -7.75 -1.11 9.59
CA GLU A 106 -8.49 -1.04 10.85
C GLU A 106 -9.90 -1.65 10.73
N VAL A 107 -10.56 -1.44 9.57
CA VAL A 107 -11.89 -2.01 9.31
C VAL A 107 -11.82 -3.53 9.14
N GLU A 108 -10.77 -4.02 8.49
CA GLU A 108 -10.58 -5.47 8.30
C GLU A 108 -10.23 -6.19 9.62
N GLY A 109 -9.79 -5.44 10.58
CA GLY A 109 -9.53 -5.97 11.89
C GLY A 109 -8.16 -6.48 12.13
#